data_06f8ba2518915e469bf487d9d87b9d76
#
_entry.id   06f8ba2518915e469bf487d9d87b9d76
#
_cell.length_a   1.000
_cell.length_b   1.000
_cell.length_c   1.000
_cell.angle_alpha   90.00
_cell.angle_beta   90.00
_cell.angle_gamma   90.00
#
_symmetry.space_group_name_H-M   'P 1'
#
loop_
_entity.id
_entity.type
_entity.pdbx_description
1 polymer ?
#
loop_
_entity_poly.entity_id
_entity_poly.type
_entity_poly.pdbx_seq_one_letter_code
_entity_poly.pdbx_strand_id
1 'polypeptide(L)'
;MEFIINSNTDNSPSTNDIQPTQTTPDLPKQSPEIVNKNLCLNMIVKNESRVIRRMLESVAKYIDCYCICDTGSTDDTIEVIQSFFNSQNPPIPGKIIQEPFRDFGYNRSFALKACEDMDVKYVLLMDADMILKVDPFVSKDHLHQSLKADVYHVFQGSDLFYYKNVRVIKNKIGAYYWGVTHEYVKTPDGCKVELMEKNYFFINDIGDGGCKTDKFVRDIALLKRGLEEFPDNDRYTFYLANSYRDAGQFENAIETYKKRIAIGGWFDEVWHSYYSIGKCYKIMGDMANAIYWWTEGYQFYPNRIENLFQIIHHYRLTGRNRLAYAFYVLADHERNKQTHHDYLFLEKEIYDYKLDYEMSILGYYCNIHNYDLAAISMKVLKYPHTENSVARNVLGNYKFYAENLSKYNVLDDSFHQTLKSIGNSIPEIQEAFKNDFVSSTPSLCFDHNGKLFVNVRYVDYKINPTGGYENKGQISTKNVIAVLKLQYDLMNGNKECWEIEREFLLNYNTEYDGLYVGLEDVRLFTMENNDEVFFNA
;
A
#
# COMPACT_ATOMS: atom_id res chain seq x y z
N MET A 1 -10.04 1.31 30.19
CA MET A 1 -10.47 1.42 31.59
C MET A 1 -9.23 1.40 32.44
N GLU A 2 -8.83 2.53 32.92
CA GLU A 2 -8.17 2.62 34.21
C GLU A 2 -7.99 4.08 34.57
N PHE A 3 -8.59 4.39 35.70
CA PHE A 3 -8.55 5.68 36.35
C PHE A 3 -7.27 5.83 37.15
N ILE A 4 -6.70 7.02 37.25
CA ILE A 4 -6.11 7.50 38.49
C ILE A 4 -6.42 8.97 38.69
N ILE A 5 -7.09 9.22 39.78
CA ILE A 5 -7.42 10.48 40.44
C ILE A 5 -6.29 10.81 41.41
N ASN A 6 -5.95 12.09 41.55
CA ASN A 6 -5.65 12.74 42.84
C ASN A 6 -5.42 14.24 42.58
N SER A 7 -6.24 15.09 43.04
CA SER A 7 -6.67 15.62 44.34
C SER A 7 -5.74 16.71 44.91
N ASN A 8 -6.36 17.90 44.96
CA ASN A 8 -6.32 18.92 45.99
C ASN A 8 -5.01 19.55 46.47
N THR A 9 -4.97 20.90 46.50
CA THR A 9 -5.29 21.64 47.70
C THR A 9 -5.48 23.13 47.43
N ASP A 10 -6.51 23.66 48.08
CA ASP A 10 -6.87 25.07 48.27
C ASP A 10 -5.77 25.98 48.78
N ASN A 11 -5.86 27.26 48.42
CA ASN A 11 -5.90 28.34 49.43
C ASN A 11 -6.16 29.71 48.76
N SER A 12 -7.32 30.30 49.08
CA SER A 12 -7.58 31.75 49.05
C SER A 12 -7.09 32.39 50.36
N PRO A 13 -6.82 33.70 50.46
CA PRO A 13 -7.92 34.63 50.79
C PRO A 13 -7.84 36.09 50.28
N SER A 14 -9.04 36.67 50.21
CA SER A 14 -9.54 37.99 50.63
C SER A 14 -9.11 39.28 49.93
N THR A 15 -10.14 39.84 49.32
CA THR A 15 -10.69 41.22 49.37
C THR A 15 -9.77 42.43 49.58
N ASN A 16 -9.90 43.40 48.64
CA ASN A 16 -10.26 44.78 49.00
C ASN A 16 -10.72 45.58 47.75
N ASP A 17 -11.89 46.21 47.94
CA ASP A 17 -12.53 47.16 47.05
C ASP A 17 -11.70 48.44 46.88
N ILE A 18 -11.68 48.99 45.64
CA ILE A 18 -11.74 50.47 45.35
C ILE A 18 -12.22 50.64 43.90
N GLN A 19 -13.40 51.28 43.71
CA GLN A 19 -13.86 51.96 42.49
C GLN A 19 -13.78 53.46 42.71
N PRO A 20 -14.05 54.32 41.70
CA PRO A 20 -13.76 54.34 40.26
C PRO A 20 -13.11 55.65 39.79
N THR A 21 -12.51 55.67 38.61
CA THR A 21 -12.52 56.91 37.79
C THR A 21 -12.45 56.52 36.30
N GLN A 22 -13.50 56.92 35.58
CA GLN A 22 -13.58 56.87 34.13
C GLN A 22 -12.60 57.88 33.50
N THR A 23 -11.72 57.36 32.65
CA THR A 23 -11.17 58.09 31.51
C THR A 23 -11.01 57.12 30.36
N THR A 24 -11.82 57.28 29.32
CA THR A 24 -11.70 56.60 28.04
C THR A 24 -10.40 57.00 27.37
N PRO A 25 -9.49 56.07 27.07
CA PRO A 25 -8.42 56.35 26.13
C PRO A 25 -8.93 56.03 24.71
N ASP A 26 -8.64 56.95 23.80
CA ASP A 26 -8.77 56.74 22.35
C ASP A 26 -8.10 55.42 21.92
N LEU A 27 -8.91 54.57 21.28
CA LEU A 27 -8.39 53.39 20.57
C LEU A 27 -7.46 53.86 19.44
N PRO A 28 -6.21 53.39 19.36
CA PRO A 28 -5.38 53.62 18.20
C PRO A 28 -6.05 52.98 17.00
N LYS A 29 -6.26 53.75 15.94
CA LYS A 29 -6.64 53.28 14.63
C LYS A 29 -5.63 52.19 14.24
N GLN A 30 -6.03 50.95 14.27
CA GLN A 30 -5.27 49.87 13.67
C GLN A 30 -5.04 50.19 12.20
N SER A 31 -3.78 50.45 11.84
CA SER A 31 -3.33 50.38 10.45
C SER A 31 -3.76 49.01 9.90
N PRO A 32 -4.21 48.89 8.64
CA PRO A 32 -4.55 47.59 8.09
C PRO A 32 -3.30 46.71 8.18
N GLU A 33 -3.40 45.60 8.94
CA GLU A 33 -2.37 44.56 8.93
C GLU A 33 -2.15 44.17 7.47
N ILE A 34 -0.92 44.38 6.99
CA ILE A 34 -0.46 43.85 5.72
C ILE A 34 -0.42 42.33 5.92
N VAL A 35 -1.53 41.65 5.60
CA VAL A 35 -1.61 40.21 5.60
C VAL A 35 -0.72 39.72 4.47
N ASN A 36 0.55 39.44 4.77
CA ASN A 36 1.49 38.83 3.85
C ASN A 36 0.97 37.45 3.46
N LYS A 37 0.30 37.35 2.33
CA LYS A 37 -0.18 36.08 1.79
C LYS A 37 1.02 35.19 1.43
N ASN A 38 1.00 33.96 1.93
CA ASN A 38 2.13 33.06 1.73
C ASN A 38 1.87 32.02 0.63
N LEU A 39 0.65 31.47 0.53
CA LEU A 39 0.37 30.35 -0.37
C LEU A 39 -0.92 30.59 -1.17
N CYS A 40 -0.81 30.55 -2.49
CA CYS A 40 -1.92 30.66 -3.45
C CYS A 40 -2.20 29.29 -4.09
N LEU A 41 -3.45 28.85 -4.09
CA LEU A 41 -3.87 27.73 -4.91
C LEU A 41 -3.94 28.15 -6.39
N ASN A 42 -3.29 27.39 -7.27
CA ASN A 42 -3.37 27.60 -8.73
C ASN A 42 -3.70 26.32 -9.46
N MET A 43 -4.60 26.42 -10.43
CA MET A 43 -5.05 25.30 -11.25
C MET A 43 -5.79 25.77 -12.49
N ILE A 44 -5.97 24.84 -13.43
CA ILE A 44 -6.95 24.97 -14.52
C ILE A 44 -8.13 24.04 -14.24
N VAL A 45 -9.33 24.42 -14.66
CA VAL A 45 -10.54 23.63 -14.49
C VAL A 45 -11.37 23.57 -15.77
N LYS A 46 -12.09 22.48 -15.97
CA LYS A 46 -13.15 22.33 -16.98
C LYS A 46 -14.09 21.20 -16.60
N ASN A 47 -15.35 21.53 -16.27
CA ASN A 47 -16.41 20.55 -15.94
C ASN A 47 -16.02 19.62 -14.77
N GLU A 48 -15.65 20.20 -13.63
CA GLU A 48 -15.15 19.52 -12.46
C GLU A 48 -16.10 19.64 -11.24
N SER A 49 -17.35 20.09 -11.46
CA SER A 49 -18.33 20.34 -10.39
C SER A 49 -18.52 19.17 -9.43
N ARG A 50 -18.35 17.93 -9.91
CA ARG A 50 -18.51 16.70 -9.14
C ARG A 50 -17.39 16.43 -8.13
N VAL A 51 -16.16 16.85 -8.41
CA VAL A 51 -14.97 16.46 -7.66
C VAL A 51 -14.27 17.64 -7.00
N ILE A 52 -14.40 18.85 -7.57
CA ILE A 52 -13.66 20.05 -7.16
C ILE A 52 -13.82 20.38 -5.67
N ARG A 53 -15.03 20.24 -5.11
CA ARG A 53 -15.30 20.56 -3.71
C ARG A 53 -14.41 19.79 -2.75
N ARG A 54 -14.23 18.50 -2.97
CA ARG A 54 -13.36 17.61 -2.17
C ARG A 54 -11.92 18.10 -2.16
N MET A 55 -11.43 18.53 -3.31
CA MET A 55 -10.08 19.10 -3.43
C MET A 55 -9.97 20.41 -2.65
N LEU A 56 -10.94 21.34 -2.83
CA LEU A 56 -10.97 22.62 -2.15
C LEU A 56 -11.00 22.45 -0.62
N GLU A 57 -11.79 21.53 -0.09
CA GLU A 57 -11.85 21.18 1.34
C GLU A 57 -10.49 20.73 1.88
N SER A 58 -9.70 20.01 1.07
CA SER A 58 -8.38 19.50 1.48
C SER A 58 -7.32 20.60 1.59
N VAL A 59 -7.42 21.67 0.81
CA VAL A 59 -6.41 22.74 0.75
C VAL A 59 -6.80 24.00 1.53
N ALA A 60 -8.10 24.24 1.78
CA ALA A 60 -8.62 25.52 2.29
C ALA A 60 -7.92 26.01 3.56
N LYS A 61 -7.62 25.11 4.51
CA LYS A 61 -6.97 25.48 5.77
C LYS A 61 -5.50 25.88 5.64
N TYR A 62 -4.87 25.66 4.46
CA TYR A 62 -3.44 25.91 4.26
C TYR A 62 -3.17 27.09 3.32
N ILE A 63 -4.12 27.48 2.48
CA ILE A 63 -3.96 28.55 1.50
C ILE A 63 -4.44 29.90 2.04
N ASP A 64 -3.93 30.99 1.46
CA ASP A 64 -4.34 32.38 1.77
C ASP A 64 -5.19 32.98 0.66
N CYS A 65 -5.05 32.48 -0.55
CA CYS A 65 -5.81 32.92 -1.71
C CYS A 65 -5.83 31.87 -2.82
N TYR A 66 -6.59 32.13 -3.87
CA TYR A 66 -6.66 31.28 -5.05
C TYR A 66 -6.58 32.08 -6.37
N CYS A 67 -6.05 31.45 -7.40
CA CYS A 67 -6.08 31.91 -8.79
C CYS A 67 -6.36 30.70 -9.68
N ILE A 68 -7.59 30.58 -10.15
CA ILE A 68 -8.08 29.42 -10.92
C ILE A 68 -8.44 29.88 -12.32
N CYS A 69 -7.98 29.13 -13.31
CA CYS A 69 -8.32 29.40 -14.72
C CYS A 69 -9.37 28.40 -15.19
N ASP A 70 -10.56 28.88 -15.50
CA ASP A 70 -11.58 28.12 -16.18
C ASP A 70 -11.29 28.07 -17.70
N THR A 71 -11.25 26.87 -18.25
CA THR A 71 -10.92 26.64 -19.66
C THR A 71 -12.16 26.35 -20.52
N GLY A 72 -13.32 26.76 -20.03
CA GLY A 72 -14.62 26.67 -20.72
C GLY A 72 -15.51 25.58 -20.09
N SER A 73 -15.77 25.68 -18.80
CA SER A 73 -16.78 24.87 -18.12
C SER A 73 -18.19 25.23 -18.59
N THR A 74 -19.04 24.21 -18.68
CA THR A 74 -20.45 24.30 -19.03
C THR A 74 -21.38 23.77 -17.94
N ASP A 75 -20.78 23.34 -16.85
CA ASP A 75 -21.44 22.88 -15.62
C ASP A 75 -21.25 23.90 -14.48
N ASP A 76 -21.70 23.58 -13.27
CA ASP A 76 -21.68 24.45 -12.09
C ASP A 76 -20.27 24.60 -11.46
N THR A 77 -19.17 24.26 -12.17
CA THR A 77 -17.81 24.30 -11.62
C THR A 77 -17.46 25.65 -11.01
N ILE A 78 -17.73 26.74 -11.72
CA ILE A 78 -17.41 28.11 -11.30
C ILE A 78 -18.20 28.47 -10.03
N GLU A 79 -19.51 28.19 -10.03
CA GLU A 79 -20.42 28.46 -8.91
C GLU A 79 -20.00 27.69 -7.65
N VAL A 80 -19.60 26.43 -7.81
CA VAL A 80 -19.11 25.60 -6.70
C VAL A 80 -17.85 26.19 -6.08
N ILE A 81 -16.89 26.64 -6.90
CA ILE A 81 -15.64 27.26 -6.45
C ILE A 81 -15.93 28.57 -5.70
N GLN A 82 -16.73 29.46 -6.27
CA GLN A 82 -17.07 30.76 -5.67
C GLN A 82 -17.83 30.61 -4.36
N SER A 83 -18.85 29.75 -4.36
CA SER A 83 -19.65 29.48 -3.16
C SER A 83 -18.80 28.88 -2.04
N PHE A 84 -17.88 27.95 -2.38
CA PHE A 84 -16.99 27.34 -1.41
C PHE A 84 -16.08 28.35 -0.72
N PHE A 85 -15.34 29.18 -1.46
CA PHE A 85 -14.41 30.13 -0.87
C PHE A 85 -15.11 31.28 -0.14
N ASN A 86 -16.27 31.71 -0.62
CA ASN A 86 -17.09 32.71 0.08
C ASN A 86 -17.69 32.19 1.40
N SER A 87 -17.91 30.89 1.53
CA SER A 87 -18.46 30.26 2.74
C SER A 87 -17.40 30.01 3.83
N GLN A 88 -16.13 30.21 3.56
CA GLN A 88 -15.07 30.08 4.56
C GLN A 88 -15.14 31.22 5.59
N ASN A 89 -14.62 31.01 6.78
CA ASN A 89 -14.59 32.04 7.84
C ASN A 89 -13.17 32.26 8.38
N PRO A 90 -12.51 33.38 7.98
CA PRO A 90 -12.95 34.39 7.01
C PRO A 90 -12.98 33.86 5.57
N PRO A 91 -13.72 34.49 4.66
CA PRO A 91 -13.70 34.13 3.23
C PRO A 91 -12.28 34.15 2.65
N ILE A 92 -11.95 33.15 1.84
CA ILE A 92 -10.64 33.09 1.18
C ILE A 92 -10.70 33.92 -0.11
N PRO A 93 -9.90 35.00 -0.22
CA PRO A 93 -9.92 35.86 -1.38
C PRO A 93 -9.20 35.22 -2.57
N GLY A 94 -9.64 35.55 -3.78
CA GLY A 94 -8.97 35.07 -4.99
C GLY A 94 -9.66 35.54 -6.26
N LYS A 95 -9.23 34.97 -7.38
CA LYS A 95 -9.80 35.26 -8.68
C LYS A 95 -10.00 33.99 -9.51
N ILE A 96 -11.07 34.01 -10.30
CA ILE A 96 -11.29 33.06 -11.39
C ILE A 96 -11.08 33.86 -12.68
N ILE A 97 -10.21 33.35 -13.54
CA ILE A 97 -9.96 33.89 -14.87
C ILE A 97 -10.46 32.90 -15.92
N GLN A 98 -10.74 33.35 -17.10
CA GLN A 98 -11.22 32.51 -18.21
C GLN A 98 -10.25 32.58 -19.39
N GLU A 99 -9.85 31.43 -19.88
CA GLU A 99 -9.01 31.30 -21.08
C GLU A 99 -9.41 30.03 -21.85
N PRO A 100 -9.88 30.13 -23.08
CA PRO A 100 -10.25 28.95 -23.85
C PRO A 100 -9.13 27.90 -23.89
N PHE A 101 -9.50 26.62 -23.81
CA PHE A 101 -8.53 25.55 -23.86
C PHE A 101 -7.79 25.51 -25.20
N ARG A 102 -6.49 25.67 -25.15
CA ARG A 102 -5.58 25.49 -26.28
C ARG A 102 -4.77 24.18 -26.14
N ASP A 103 -4.03 24.03 -25.05
CA ASP A 103 -3.34 22.85 -24.62
C ASP A 103 -2.97 23.00 -23.11
N PHE A 104 -2.55 21.90 -22.48
CA PHE A 104 -2.31 21.92 -21.04
C PHE A 104 -1.18 22.85 -20.63
N GLY A 105 -0.04 22.81 -21.33
CA GLY A 105 1.11 23.66 -21.01
C GLY A 105 0.78 25.13 -21.14
N TYR A 106 0.09 25.53 -22.21
CA TYR A 106 -0.34 26.91 -22.42
C TYR A 106 -1.30 27.39 -21.31
N ASN A 107 -2.39 26.65 -21.09
CA ASN A 107 -3.41 27.10 -20.12
C ASN A 107 -2.89 27.08 -18.67
N ARG A 108 -2.05 26.11 -18.30
CA ARG A 108 -1.42 26.10 -16.97
C ARG A 108 -0.40 27.24 -16.82
N SER A 109 0.37 27.54 -17.85
CA SER A 109 1.29 28.69 -17.84
C SER A 109 0.53 30.01 -17.76
N PHE A 110 -0.59 30.14 -18.46
CA PHE A 110 -1.48 31.29 -18.37
C PHE A 110 -2.04 31.47 -16.95
N ALA A 111 -2.54 30.39 -16.34
CA ALA A 111 -3.03 30.39 -14.98
C ALA A 111 -1.94 30.75 -13.97
N LEU A 112 -0.72 30.20 -14.14
CA LEU A 112 0.42 30.48 -13.28
C LEU A 112 0.86 31.94 -13.39
N LYS A 113 0.97 32.47 -14.62
CA LYS A 113 1.34 33.86 -14.85
C LYS A 113 0.34 34.83 -14.22
N ALA A 114 -0.93 34.50 -14.18
CA ALA A 114 -1.95 35.31 -13.52
C ALA A 114 -1.73 35.43 -11.99
N CYS A 115 -0.95 34.55 -11.36
CA CYS A 115 -0.56 34.68 -9.96
C CYS A 115 0.51 35.77 -9.75
N GLU A 116 1.25 36.16 -10.79
CA GLU A 116 2.31 37.16 -10.67
C GLU A 116 1.79 38.54 -10.24
N ASP A 117 0.53 38.87 -10.59
CA ASP A 117 -0.10 40.11 -10.18
C ASP A 117 -0.59 40.10 -8.72
N MET A 118 -0.54 38.94 -8.08
CA MET A 118 -1.01 38.76 -6.69
C MET A 118 0.15 38.94 -5.72
N ASP A 119 -0.14 39.58 -4.58
CA ASP A 119 0.80 39.69 -3.48
C ASP A 119 0.82 38.39 -2.67
N VAL A 120 1.56 37.41 -3.15
CA VAL A 120 1.70 36.08 -2.57
C VAL A 120 3.11 35.54 -2.82
N LYS A 121 3.68 34.81 -1.84
CA LYS A 121 5.06 34.30 -1.92
C LYS A 121 5.19 33.02 -2.71
N TYR A 122 4.27 32.07 -2.52
CA TYR A 122 4.32 30.73 -3.12
C TYR A 122 3.00 30.37 -3.79
N VAL A 123 3.09 29.47 -4.76
CA VAL A 123 1.97 28.95 -5.52
C VAL A 123 1.92 27.44 -5.36
N LEU A 124 0.79 26.91 -4.92
CA LEU A 124 0.47 25.48 -4.84
C LEU A 124 -0.25 25.05 -6.13
N LEU A 125 0.34 24.12 -6.84
CA LEU A 125 -0.12 23.61 -8.13
C LEU A 125 -0.93 22.32 -7.93
N MET A 126 -2.25 22.37 -8.19
CA MET A 126 -3.16 21.25 -7.99
C MET A 126 -3.99 20.95 -9.23
N ASP A 127 -4.61 19.80 -9.24
CA ASP A 127 -5.67 19.42 -10.18
C ASP A 127 -6.97 19.15 -9.40
N ALA A 128 -8.12 19.26 -10.06
CA ALA A 128 -9.44 19.23 -9.41
C ALA A 128 -9.78 17.89 -8.74
N ASP A 129 -9.16 16.82 -9.18
CA ASP A 129 -9.35 15.44 -8.70
C ASP A 129 -8.27 14.96 -7.73
N MET A 130 -7.46 15.88 -7.20
CA MET A 130 -6.44 15.63 -6.19
C MET A 130 -6.93 15.93 -4.78
N ILE A 131 -6.30 15.32 -3.79
CA ILE A 131 -6.52 15.60 -2.36
C ILE A 131 -5.17 15.87 -1.70
N LEU A 132 -5.04 17.01 -1.07
CA LEU A 132 -3.87 17.34 -0.27
C LEU A 132 -3.95 16.64 1.09
N LYS A 133 -2.92 15.88 1.44
CA LYS A 133 -2.71 15.28 2.76
C LYS A 133 -1.50 15.95 3.41
N VAL A 134 -1.72 16.63 4.51
CA VAL A 134 -0.65 17.22 5.34
C VAL A 134 -0.71 16.57 6.70
N ASP A 135 0.45 16.36 7.32
CA ASP A 135 0.53 15.83 8.68
C ASP A 135 -0.43 16.59 9.61
N PRO A 136 -1.31 15.91 10.37
CA PRO A 136 -2.30 16.54 11.24
C PRO A 136 -1.74 17.51 12.28
N PHE A 137 -0.46 17.35 12.64
CA PHE A 137 0.24 18.22 13.60
C PHE A 137 0.85 19.48 12.95
N VAL A 138 0.80 19.59 11.62
CA VAL A 138 1.30 20.75 10.88
C VAL A 138 0.21 21.82 10.76
N SER A 139 0.45 22.95 11.43
CA SER A 139 -0.40 24.14 11.27
C SER A 139 -0.12 24.86 9.96
N LYS A 140 -1.03 25.74 9.53
CA LYS A 140 -0.85 26.63 8.38
C LYS A 140 0.44 27.46 8.51
N ASP A 141 0.65 28.07 9.68
CA ASP A 141 1.82 28.91 9.93
C ASP A 141 3.13 28.11 9.88
N HIS A 142 3.12 26.88 10.42
CA HIS A 142 4.28 25.99 10.34
C HIS A 142 4.60 25.64 8.88
N LEU A 143 3.60 25.26 8.09
CA LEU A 143 3.78 25.00 6.67
C LEU A 143 4.36 26.21 5.94
N HIS A 144 3.79 27.40 6.16
CA HIS A 144 4.25 28.63 5.51
C HIS A 144 5.69 29.02 5.91
N GLN A 145 6.07 28.81 7.16
CA GLN A 145 7.43 29.07 7.65
C GLN A 145 8.45 28.06 7.14
N SER A 146 8.04 26.85 6.78
CA SER A 146 8.90 25.82 6.21
C SER A 146 9.29 26.11 4.76
N LEU A 147 8.52 26.94 4.04
CA LEU A 147 8.77 27.28 2.65
C LEU A 147 9.92 28.30 2.53
N LYS A 148 11.11 27.84 2.14
CA LYS A 148 12.36 28.65 2.00
C LYS A 148 13.05 28.45 0.66
N ALA A 149 12.79 27.36 -0.05
CA ALA A 149 13.33 27.08 -1.38
C ALA A 149 12.50 27.77 -2.47
N ASP A 150 13.02 27.78 -3.68
CA ASP A 150 12.32 28.37 -4.82
C ASP A 150 11.32 27.36 -5.43
N VAL A 151 11.63 26.05 -5.34
CA VAL A 151 10.86 24.96 -5.91
C VAL A 151 10.81 23.79 -4.94
N TYR A 152 9.64 23.19 -4.79
CA TYR A 152 9.47 21.98 -4.01
C TYR A 152 8.92 20.83 -4.86
N HIS A 153 9.66 19.73 -4.86
CA HIS A 153 9.12 18.45 -5.24
C HIS A 153 8.25 17.88 -4.12
N VAL A 154 7.12 17.35 -4.48
CA VAL A 154 6.15 16.71 -3.58
C VAL A 154 5.87 15.31 -4.09
N PHE A 155 5.70 14.36 -3.19
CA PHE A 155 5.22 13.03 -3.56
C PHE A 155 3.74 13.09 -3.92
N GLN A 156 3.41 12.53 -5.07
CA GLN A 156 2.07 12.49 -5.65
C GLN A 156 1.72 11.09 -6.13
N GLY A 157 0.47 10.67 -5.97
CA GLY A 157 -0.03 9.38 -6.43
C GLY A 157 -0.98 8.74 -5.43
N SER A 158 -0.89 7.42 -5.29
CA SER A 158 -1.63 6.64 -4.28
C SER A 158 -0.70 6.13 -3.17
N ASP A 159 -1.27 5.46 -2.16
CA ASP A 159 -0.44 4.85 -1.11
C ASP A 159 0.47 3.72 -1.64
N LEU A 160 0.07 3.07 -2.74
CA LEU A 160 0.80 1.95 -3.36
C LEU A 160 1.76 2.38 -4.47
N PHE A 161 1.46 3.48 -5.15
CA PHE A 161 2.27 4.00 -6.24
C PHE A 161 2.31 5.53 -6.20
N TYR A 162 3.48 6.09 -6.03
CA TYR A 162 3.71 7.52 -5.97
C TYR A 162 5.05 7.90 -6.61
N TYR A 163 5.13 9.14 -7.05
CA TYR A 163 6.30 9.71 -7.69
C TYR A 163 6.47 11.18 -7.27
N LYS A 164 7.64 11.75 -7.57
CA LYS A 164 7.96 13.14 -7.26
C LYS A 164 7.51 14.05 -8.40
N ASN A 165 6.83 15.15 -8.05
CA ASN A 165 6.45 16.18 -9.01
C ASN A 165 6.61 17.57 -8.41
N VAL A 166 6.85 18.59 -9.25
CA VAL A 166 6.89 19.99 -8.79
C VAL A 166 5.46 20.44 -8.48
N ARG A 167 5.18 20.75 -7.22
CA ARG A 167 3.84 21.15 -6.78
C ARG A 167 3.78 22.42 -5.96
N VAL A 168 4.89 22.91 -5.43
CA VAL A 168 4.97 24.23 -4.79
C VAL A 168 6.15 24.99 -5.40
N ILE A 169 5.89 26.21 -5.84
CA ILE A 169 6.91 27.09 -6.40
C ILE A 169 6.79 28.49 -5.81
N LYS A 170 7.93 29.18 -5.67
CA LYS A 170 7.93 30.60 -5.33
C LYS A 170 7.31 31.40 -6.48
N ASN A 171 6.48 32.36 -6.14
CA ASN A 171 5.86 33.22 -7.15
C ASN A 171 6.88 34.10 -7.86
N LYS A 172 6.62 34.42 -9.13
CA LYS A 172 7.45 35.36 -9.94
C LYS A 172 8.88 34.87 -10.24
N ILE A 173 9.15 33.56 -10.14
CA ILE A 173 10.49 33.03 -10.48
C ILE A 173 10.69 32.81 -11.99
N GLY A 174 9.69 33.09 -12.81
CA GLY A 174 9.76 32.83 -14.25
C GLY A 174 9.54 31.37 -14.64
N ALA A 175 8.91 30.59 -13.78
CA ALA A 175 8.51 29.21 -14.08
C ALA A 175 7.33 29.17 -15.07
N TYR A 176 7.30 28.13 -15.90
CA TYR A 176 6.21 27.89 -16.82
C TYR A 176 6.03 26.40 -17.08
N TYR A 177 4.87 26.00 -17.58
CA TYR A 177 4.64 24.62 -18.00
C TYR A 177 5.09 24.42 -19.45
N TRP A 178 5.90 23.39 -19.66
CA TRP A 178 6.32 22.96 -20.98
C TRP A 178 5.66 21.66 -21.37
N GLY A 179 5.11 21.60 -22.59
CA GLY A 179 4.48 20.43 -23.17
C GLY A 179 2.98 20.62 -23.42
N VAL A 180 2.51 20.20 -24.60
CA VAL A 180 1.10 20.33 -25.01
C VAL A 180 0.16 19.44 -24.19
N THR A 181 0.65 18.29 -23.75
CA THR A 181 0.08 17.38 -22.75
C THR A 181 1.23 16.62 -22.07
N HIS A 182 0.98 15.96 -20.93
CA HIS A 182 2.04 15.41 -20.08
C HIS A 182 3.12 16.45 -19.77
N GLU A 183 2.66 17.65 -19.54
CA GLU A 183 3.46 18.83 -19.27
C GLU A 183 4.17 18.75 -17.91
N TYR A 184 5.26 19.46 -17.79
CA TYR A 184 6.00 19.61 -16.55
C TYR A 184 6.38 21.08 -16.31
N VAL A 185 6.61 21.43 -15.06
CA VAL A 185 7.04 22.78 -14.70
C VAL A 185 8.53 22.93 -15.05
N LYS A 186 8.83 23.88 -15.92
CA LYS A 186 10.20 24.30 -16.22
C LYS A 186 10.52 25.52 -15.40
N THR A 187 11.62 25.45 -14.68
CA THR A 187 12.12 26.53 -13.81
C THR A 187 13.42 27.09 -14.37
N PRO A 188 13.77 28.35 -14.09
CA PRO A 188 15.06 28.89 -14.44
C PRO A 188 16.22 28.13 -13.78
N ASP A 189 17.38 28.17 -14.40
CA ASP A 189 18.60 27.59 -13.84
C ASP A 189 18.98 28.30 -12.54
N GLY A 190 19.55 27.53 -11.60
CA GLY A 190 20.02 28.05 -10.31
C GLY A 190 18.93 28.15 -9.22
N CYS A 191 17.67 27.78 -9.50
CA CYS A 191 16.65 27.71 -8.46
C CYS A 191 17.02 26.70 -7.37
N LYS A 192 16.82 27.08 -6.11
CA LYS A 192 16.95 26.16 -4.97
C LYS A 192 15.75 25.20 -4.96
N VAL A 193 16.05 23.90 -5.13
CA VAL A 193 15.03 22.85 -5.16
C VAL A 193 15.12 22.02 -3.88
N GLU A 194 13.99 21.77 -3.24
CA GLU A 194 13.86 20.89 -2.06
C GLU A 194 12.78 19.85 -2.30
N LEU A 195 12.90 18.71 -1.62
CA LEU A 195 11.89 17.65 -1.58
C LEU A 195 11.13 17.73 -0.26
N MET A 196 9.80 17.75 -0.32
CA MET A 196 8.96 17.59 0.87
C MET A 196 8.81 16.11 1.21
N GLU A 197 8.99 15.77 2.48
CA GLU A 197 8.81 14.41 2.98
C GLU A 197 7.35 13.94 2.80
N LYS A 198 7.17 12.70 2.39
CA LYS A 198 5.84 12.13 2.09
C LYS A 198 4.86 12.23 3.25
N ASN A 199 5.32 11.98 4.47
CA ASN A 199 4.48 12.04 5.66
C ASN A 199 4.12 13.48 6.07
N TYR A 200 4.94 14.45 5.64
CA TYR A 200 4.71 15.86 5.93
C TYR A 200 3.71 16.48 4.95
N PHE A 201 3.86 16.18 3.65
CA PHE A 201 3.04 16.78 2.58
C PHE A 201 2.93 15.80 1.41
N PHE A 202 1.75 15.33 1.12
CA PHE A 202 1.47 14.34 0.09
C PHE A 202 0.25 14.74 -0.74
N ILE A 203 0.29 14.54 -2.04
CA ILE A 203 -0.86 14.75 -2.92
C ILE A 203 -1.39 13.39 -3.35
N ASN A 204 -2.59 13.04 -2.85
CA ASN A 204 -3.30 11.84 -3.29
C ASN A 204 -4.02 12.14 -4.60
N ASP A 205 -3.56 11.50 -5.67
CA ASP A 205 -4.09 11.63 -7.02
C ASP A 205 -5.17 10.57 -7.25
N ILE A 206 -6.44 10.98 -7.13
CA ILE A 206 -7.59 10.08 -7.29
C ILE A 206 -7.82 9.77 -8.78
N GLY A 207 -7.59 10.76 -9.63
CA GLY A 207 -7.73 10.62 -11.07
C GLY A 207 -9.16 10.35 -11.53
N ASP A 208 -10.20 10.91 -10.87
CA ASP A 208 -11.63 10.76 -11.22
C ASP A 208 -12.26 12.03 -11.80
N GLY A 209 -11.44 12.99 -12.24
CA GLY A 209 -11.87 14.25 -12.87
C GLY A 209 -12.67 14.09 -14.17
N GLY A 210 -13.40 15.15 -14.53
CA GLY A 210 -14.44 15.10 -15.57
C GLY A 210 -13.97 14.95 -17.03
N CYS A 211 -12.70 15.21 -17.33
CA CYS A 211 -12.21 15.30 -18.70
C CYS A 211 -11.67 13.98 -19.29
N LYS A 212 -12.29 12.83 -18.96
CA LYS A 212 -11.81 11.49 -19.37
C LYS A 212 -12.42 10.96 -20.66
N THR A 213 -13.59 11.45 -21.06
CA THR A 213 -14.20 11.10 -22.34
C THR A 213 -13.28 11.60 -23.46
N ASP A 214 -12.95 10.72 -24.40
CA ASP A 214 -12.08 11.00 -25.55
C ASP A 214 -10.64 11.47 -25.22
N LYS A 215 -10.16 11.18 -23.98
CA LYS A 215 -8.82 11.60 -23.53
C LYS A 215 -7.73 11.24 -24.55
N PHE A 216 -7.69 9.99 -24.99
CA PHE A 216 -6.63 9.52 -25.88
C PHE A 216 -6.71 10.16 -27.27
N VAL A 217 -7.93 10.39 -27.80
CA VAL A 217 -8.13 11.09 -29.10
C VAL A 217 -7.61 12.51 -28.99
N ARG A 218 -7.95 13.24 -27.94
CA ARG A 218 -7.44 14.59 -27.68
C ARG A 218 -5.92 14.61 -27.54
N ASP A 219 -5.35 13.72 -26.73
CA ASP A 219 -3.91 13.68 -26.46
C ASP A 219 -3.13 13.34 -27.75
N ILE A 220 -3.62 12.43 -28.60
CA ILE A 220 -3.07 12.18 -29.95
C ILE A 220 -3.08 13.44 -30.79
N ALA A 221 -4.19 14.18 -30.83
CA ALA A 221 -4.28 15.40 -31.62
C ALA A 221 -3.32 16.49 -31.16
N LEU A 222 -3.22 16.71 -29.83
CA LEU A 222 -2.29 17.65 -29.21
C LEU A 222 -0.83 17.27 -29.49
N LEU A 223 -0.46 16.01 -29.32
CA LEU A 223 0.92 15.54 -29.51
C LEU A 223 1.34 15.57 -30.98
N LYS A 224 0.44 15.27 -31.91
CA LYS A 224 0.69 15.43 -33.34
C LYS A 224 0.98 16.89 -33.69
N ARG A 225 0.15 17.84 -33.21
CA ARG A 225 0.40 19.27 -33.37
C ARG A 225 1.74 19.70 -32.76
N GLY A 226 2.06 19.19 -31.56
CA GLY A 226 3.36 19.46 -30.89
C GLY A 226 4.55 18.92 -31.70
N LEU A 227 4.41 17.79 -32.38
CA LEU A 227 5.45 17.22 -33.26
C LEU A 227 5.55 17.94 -34.62
N GLU A 228 4.50 18.63 -35.10
CA GLU A 228 4.62 19.54 -36.25
C GLU A 228 5.54 20.73 -35.94
N GLU A 229 5.49 21.22 -34.67
CA GLU A 229 6.35 22.31 -34.22
C GLU A 229 7.75 21.82 -33.79
N PHE A 230 7.82 20.63 -33.19
CA PHE A 230 9.07 20.01 -32.68
C PHE A 230 9.18 18.56 -33.18
N PRO A 231 9.58 18.29 -34.45
CA PRO A 231 9.49 16.97 -35.09
C PRO A 231 10.30 15.86 -34.38
N ASP A 232 11.45 16.21 -33.78
CA ASP A 232 12.36 15.26 -33.10
C ASP A 232 12.20 15.27 -31.58
N ASN A 233 11.06 15.80 -31.08
CA ASN A 233 10.85 15.81 -29.65
C ASN A 233 10.61 14.39 -29.11
N ASP A 234 11.54 13.91 -28.30
CA ASP A 234 11.56 12.56 -27.74
C ASP A 234 10.37 12.32 -26.81
N ARG A 235 10.04 13.27 -25.94
CA ARG A 235 8.93 13.19 -24.99
C ARG A 235 7.57 13.15 -25.72
N TYR A 236 7.35 14.02 -26.69
CA TYR A 236 6.10 14.01 -27.49
C TYR A 236 5.94 12.71 -28.27
N THR A 237 7.02 12.20 -28.85
CA THR A 237 7.02 10.91 -29.54
C THR A 237 6.68 9.77 -28.59
N PHE A 238 7.24 9.77 -27.37
CA PHE A 238 6.94 8.76 -26.36
C PHE A 238 5.47 8.78 -25.93
N TYR A 239 4.93 9.94 -25.57
CA TYR A 239 3.54 10.04 -25.13
C TYR A 239 2.54 9.87 -26.27
N LEU A 240 2.88 10.20 -27.52
CA LEU A 240 2.06 9.88 -28.68
C LEU A 240 1.94 8.35 -28.87
N ALA A 241 3.06 7.62 -28.71
CA ALA A 241 3.05 6.16 -28.76
C ALA A 241 2.19 5.55 -27.63
N ASN A 242 2.30 6.07 -26.41
CA ASN A 242 1.44 5.67 -25.28
C ASN A 242 -0.03 5.93 -25.58
N SER A 243 -0.37 7.12 -26.11
CA SER A 243 -1.74 7.50 -26.43
C SER A 243 -2.35 6.63 -27.56
N TYR A 244 -1.56 6.26 -28.56
CA TYR A 244 -1.99 5.31 -29.58
C TYR A 244 -2.25 3.92 -28.99
N ARG A 245 -1.36 3.41 -28.13
CA ARG A 245 -1.53 2.12 -27.44
C ARG A 245 -2.82 2.11 -26.61
N ASP A 246 -3.03 3.16 -25.82
CA ASP A 246 -4.16 3.26 -24.90
C ASP A 246 -5.49 3.51 -25.66
N ALA A 247 -5.43 4.05 -26.88
CA ALA A 247 -6.53 4.13 -27.82
C ALA A 247 -6.77 2.83 -28.63
N GLY A 248 -5.98 1.76 -28.38
CA GLY A 248 -6.09 0.49 -29.12
C GLY A 248 -5.52 0.52 -30.54
N GLN A 249 -4.81 1.59 -30.93
CA GLN A 249 -4.17 1.74 -32.24
C GLN A 249 -2.75 1.16 -32.22
N PHE A 250 -2.65 -0.18 -32.09
CA PHE A 250 -1.40 -0.86 -31.76
C PHE A 250 -0.34 -0.74 -32.85
N GLU A 251 -0.69 -0.76 -34.12
CA GLU A 251 0.24 -0.57 -35.24
C GLU A 251 0.87 0.81 -35.19
N ASN A 252 0.04 1.87 -35.01
CA ASN A 252 0.52 3.24 -34.88
C ASN A 252 1.42 3.41 -33.63
N ALA A 253 1.06 2.76 -32.53
CA ALA A 253 1.86 2.75 -31.30
C ALA A 253 3.23 2.14 -31.54
N ILE A 254 3.30 0.95 -32.16
CA ILE A 254 4.55 0.23 -32.46
C ILE A 254 5.47 1.10 -33.32
N GLU A 255 4.97 1.66 -34.42
CA GLU A 255 5.78 2.50 -35.29
C GLU A 255 6.26 3.79 -34.60
N THR A 256 5.45 4.36 -33.75
CA THR A 256 5.83 5.55 -32.97
C THR A 256 6.84 5.22 -31.87
N TYR A 257 6.71 4.08 -31.17
CA TYR A 257 7.73 3.62 -30.23
C TYR A 257 9.07 3.31 -30.92
N LYS A 258 9.08 2.71 -32.13
CA LYS A 258 10.30 2.52 -32.89
C LYS A 258 10.99 3.85 -33.21
N LYS A 259 10.22 4.90 -33.56
CA LYS A 259 10.76 6.26 -33.72
C LYS A 259 11.35 6.76 -32.41
N ARG A 260 10.64 6.56 -31.27
CA ARG A 260 11.15 6.95 -29.95
C ARG A 260 12.49 6.29 -29.60
N ILE A 261 12.62 5.00 -29.89
CA ILE A 261 13.86 4.24 -29.71
C ILE A 261 14.99 4.83 -30.57
N ALA A 262 14.69 5.15 -31.83
CA ALA A 262 15.68 5.71 -32.76
C ALA A 262 16.18 7.11 -32.35
N ILE A 263 15.33 7.94 -31.75
CA ILE A 263 15.70 9.26 -31.22
C ILE A 263 16.69 9.10 -30.04
N GLY A 264 16.57 8.05 -29.22
CA GLY A 264 17.40 7.86 -28.02
C GLY A 264 17.02 8.82 -26.89
N GLY A 265 18.00 9.28 -26.12
CA GLY A 265 17.78 10.18 -24.97
C GLY A 265 17.52 9.44 -23.66
N TRP A 266 16.51 9.81 -22.89
CA TRP A 266 16.26 9.25 -21.57
C TRP A 266 16.01 7.74 -21.64
N PHE A 267 16.92 6.97 -21.04
CA PHE A 267 16.96 5.51 -21.16
C PHE A 267 15.70 4.81 -20.64
N ASP A 268 15.03 5.34 -19.61
CA ASP A 268 13.80 4.76 -19.07
C ASP A 268 12.63 4.82 -20.09
N GLU A 269 12.49 5.93 -20.83
CA GLU A 269 11.47 6.02 -21.88
C GLU A 269 11.83 5.12 -23.07
N VAL A 270 13.13 5.01 -23.42
CA VAL A 270 13.60 4.11 -24.48
C VAL A 270 13.31 2.66 -24.11
N TRP A 271 13.71 2.24 -22.90
CA TRP A 271 13.42 0.89 -22.42
C TRP A 271 11.92 0.60 -22.37
N HIS A 272 11.15 1.53 -21.85
CA HIS A 272 9.68 1.38 -21.78
C HIS A 272 9.04 1.30 -23.16
N SER A 273 9.66 1.89 -24.19
CA SER A 273 9.22 1.75 -25.58
C SER A 273 9.41 0.32 -26.08
N TYR A 274 10.59 -0.31 -25.83
CA TYR A 274 10.79 -1.73 -26.11
C TYR A 274 9.75 -2.62 -25.41
N TYR A 275 9.55 -2.38 -24.13
CA TYR A 275 8.59 -3.13 -23.32
C TYR A 275 7.16 -3.00 -23.85
N SER A 276 6.74 -1.78 -24.22
CA SER A 276 5.40 -1.48 -24.74
C SER A 276 5.17 -2.04 -26.13
N ILE A 277 6.16 -2.06 -27.01
CA ILE A 277 6.07 -2.74 -28.32
C ILE A 277 5.75 -4.21 -28.11
N GLY A 278 6.46 -4.89 -27.21
CA GLY A 278 6.17 -6.29 -26.87
C GLY A 278 4.74 -6.48 -26.33
N LYS A 279 4.25 -5.55 -25.47
CA LYS A 279 2.86 -5.58 -24.97
C LYS A 279 1.84 -5.41 -26.11
N CYS A 280 2.09 -4.51 -27.07
CA CYS A 280 1.23 -4.34 -28.25
C CYS A 280 1.16 -5.63 -29.09
N TYR A 281 2.30 -6.24 -29.42
CA TYR A 281 2.33 -7.50 -30.17
C TYR A 281 1.63 -8.64 -29.42
N LYS A 282 1.79 -8.72 -28.08
CA LYS A 282 1.07 -9.71 -27.26
C LYS A 282 -0.45 -9.54 -27.39
N ILE A 283 -0.97 -8.31 -27.34
CA ILE A 283 -2.41 -8.04 -27.48
C ILE A 283 -2.89 -8.38 -28.90
N MET A 284 -2.08 -8.13 -29.92
CA MET A 284 -2.37 -8.50 -31.30
C MET A 284 -2.25 -10.02 -31.59
N GLY A 285 -1.82 -10.81 -30.58
CA GLY A 285 -1.63 -12.26 -30.74
C GLY A 285 -0.30 -12.68 -31.36
N ASP A 286 0.57 -11.75 -31.69
CA ASP A 286 1.91 -12.03 -32.24
C ASP A 286 2.96 -12.16 -31.14
N MET A 287 2.95 -13.32 -30.48
CA MET A 287 3.86 -13.60 -29.38
C MET A 287 5.33 -13.73 -29.81
N ALA A 288 5.59 -14.09 -31.06
CA ALA A 288 6.96 -14.19 -31.57
C ALA A 288 7.64 -12.83 -31.57
N ASN A 289 6.98 -11.82 -32.11
CA ASN A 289 7.46 -10.44 -32.07
C ASN A 289 7.43 -9.86 -30.67
N ALA A 290 6.45 -10.21 -29.83
CA ALA A 290 6.43 -9.77 -28.43
C ALA A 290 7.70 -10.22 -27.67
N ILE A 291 8.07 -11.50 -27.78
CA ILE A 291 9.29 -12.06 -27.16
C ILE A 291 10.54 -11.40 -27.74
N TYR A 292 10.60 -11.21 -29.05
CA TYR A 292 11.72 -10.51 -29.69
C TYR A 292 11.94 -9.13 -29.07
N TRP A 293 10.90 -8.29 -29.03
CA TRP A 293 11.03 -6.93 -28.50
C TRP A 293 11.31 -6.88 -27.00
N TRP A 294 10.80 -7.84 -26.20
CA TRP A 294 11.16 -7.93 -24.79
C TRP A 294 12.62 -8.37 -24.57
N THR A 295 13.17 -9.23 -25.43
CA THR A 295 14.60 -9.59 -25.37
C THR A 295 15.49 -8.44 -25.82
N GLU A 296 15.10 -7.67 -26.84
CA GLU A 296 15.80 -6.44 -27.22
C GLU A 296 15.79 -5.40 -26.07
N GLY A 297 14.67 -5.25 -25.38
CA GLY A 297 14.59 -4.40 -24.20
C GLY A 297 15.49 -4.86 -23.05
N TYR A 298 15.63 -6.18 -22.84
CA TYR A 298 16.60 -6.72 -21.88
C TYR A 298 18.05 -6.44 -22.32
N GLN A 299 18.36 -6.63 -23.59
CA GLN A 299 19.69 -6.31 -24.13
C GLN A 299 20.02 -4.81 -23.97
N PHE A 300 19.03 -3.93 -24.17
CA PHE A 300 19.22 -2.48 -24.02
C PHE A 300 19.46 -2.08 -22.55
N TYR A 301 18.65 -2.59 -21.62
CA TYR A 301 18.74 -2.24 -20.20
C TYR A 301 18.39 -3.42 -19.30
N PRO A 302 19.39 -4.27 -18.95
CA PRO A 302 19.16 -5.53 -18.23
C PRO A 302 18.69 -5.36 -16.78
N ASN A 303 18.87 -4.15 -16.20
CA ASN A 303 18.49 -3.90 -14.82
C ASN A 303 16.96 -3.92 -14.59
N ARG A 304 16.14 -3.88 -15.63
CA ARG A 304 14.68 -3.98 -15.56
C ARG A 304 14.25 -5.38 -16.01
N ILE A 305 13.42 -6.02 -15.18
CA ILE A 305 13.05 -7.43 -15.37
C ILE A 305 11.59 -7.65 -15.82
N GLU A 306 10.79 -6.57 -15.96
CA GLU A 306 9.37 -6.70 -16.32
C GLU A 306 9.18 -7.35 -17.71
N ASN A 307 10.06 -7.08 -18.63
CA ASN A 307 10.10 -7.73 -19.95
C ASN A 307 10.41 -9.23 -19.86
N LEU A 308 11.41 -9.63 -19.05
CA LEU A 308 11.71 -11.04 -18.79
C LEU A 308 10.53 -11.74 -18.09
N PHE A 309 9.89 -11.07 -17.14
CA PHE A 309 8.69 -11.61 -16.48
C PHE A 309 7.58 -11.94 -17.47
N GLN A 310 7.32 -11.09 -18.46
CA GLN A 310 6.32 -11.39 -19.50
C GLN A 310 6.66 -12.66 -20.30
N ILE A 311 7.92 -12.88 -20.58
CA ILE A 311 8.42 -14.07 -21.29
C ILE A 311 8.25 -15.32 -20.40
N ILE A 312 8.65 -15.24 -19.13
CA ILE A 312 8.52 -16.30 -18.13
C ILE A 312 7.05 -16.71 -18.02
N HIS A 313 6.19 -15.75 -17.79
CA HIS A 313 4.75 -15.96 -17.63
C HIS A 313 4.13 -16.64 -18.86
N HIS A 314 4.47 -16.16 -20.07
CA HIS A 314 4.00 -16.76 -21.32
C HIS A 314 4.45 -18.22 -21.45
N TYR A 315 5.73 -18.51 -21.26
CA TYR A 315 6.25 -19.87 -21.40
C TYR A 315 5.69 -20.82 -20.35
N ARG A 316 5.47 -20.36 -19.11
CA ARG A 316 4.79 -21.15 -18.09
C ARG A 316 3.35 -21.48 -18.50
N LEU A 317 2.56 -20.49 -18.92
CA LEU A 317 1.17 -20.71 -19.35
C LEU A 317 1.04 -21.64 -20.55
N THR A 318 2.06 -21.70 -21.41
CA THR A 318 2.09 -22.60 -22.58
C THR A 318 2.78 -23.94 -22.30
N GLY A 319 3.08 -24.25 -21.03
CA GLY A 319 3.72 -25.51 -20.62
C GLY A 319 5.20 -25.65 -21.00
N ARG A 320 5.82 -24.60 -21.53
CA ARG A 320 7.25 -24.58 -21.90
C ARG A 320 8.12 -24.25 -20.67
N ASN A 321 7.96 -25.02 -19.60
CA ASN A 321 8.52 -24.71 -18.29
C ASN A 321 10.05 -24.57 -18.28
N ARG A 322 10.78 -25.35 -19.09
CA ARG A 322 12.26 -25.23 -19.18
C ARG A 322 12.71 -23.88 -19.74
N LEU A 323 11.99 -23.34 -20.73
CA LEU A 323 12.26 -21.99 -21.25
C LEU A 323 11.89 -20.94 -20.22
N ALA A 324 10.74 -21.07 -19.58
CA ALA A 324 10.34 -20.16 -18.50
C ALA A 324 11.40 -20.13 -17.39
N TYR A 325 11.93 -21.28 -16.99
CA TYR A 325 12.98 -21.35 -15.97
C TYR A 325 14.29 -20.70 -16.42
N ALA A 326 14.72 -20.86 -17.68
CA ALA A 326 15.91 -20.21 -18.19
C ALA A 326 15.82 -18.67 -18.09
N PHE A 327 14.69 -18.10 -18.48
CA PHE A 327 14.45 -16.66 -18.33
C PHE A 327 14.25 -16.24 -16.87
N TYR A 328 13.69 -17.12 -16.02
CA TYR A 328 13.61 -16.86 -14.57
C TYR A 328 15.00 -16.67 -13.96
N VAL A 329 15.96 -17.54 -14.29
CA VAL A 329 17.34 -17.43 -13.77
C VAL A 329 17.97 -16.09 -14.15
N LEU A 330 17.76 -15.61 -15.37
CA LEU A 330 18.21 -14.29 -15.80
C LEU A 330 17.54 -13.17 -14.98
N ALA A 331 16.23 -13.22 -14.85
CA ALA A 331 15.46 -12.21 -14.12
C ALA A 331 15.83 -12.18 -12.62
N ASP A 332 15.97 -13.34 -11.98
CA ASP A 332 16.34 -13.44 -10.57
C ASP A 332 17.76 -12.93 -10.30
N HIS A 333 18.69 -13.21 -11.20
CA HIS A 333 20.04 -12.69 -11.11
C HIS A 333 20.07 -11.16 -11.17
N GLU A 334 19.32 -10.54 -12.09
CA GLU A 334 19.25 -9.10 -12.22
C GLU A 334 18.49 -8.46 -11.05
N ARG A 335 17.36 -9.07 -10.61
CA ARG A 335 16.63 -8.61 -9.43
C ARG A 335 17.51 -8.48 -8.19
N ASN A 336 18.38 -9.45 -7.95
CA ASN A 336 19.25 -9.50 -6.77
C ASN A 336 20.41 -8.49 -6.81
N LYS A 337 20.73 -7.92 -7.98
CA LYS A 337 21.75 -6.87 -8.12
C LYS A 337 21.21 -5.47 -7.82
N GLN A 338 19.89 -5.30 -7.74
CA GLN A 338 19.31 -3.96 -7.74
C GLN A 338 19.39 -3.27 -6.37
N THR A 339 19.95 -2.07 -6.42
CA THR A 339 19.64 -0.99 -5.47
C THR A 339 18.38 -0.30 -5.97
N HIS A 340 17.42 -0.04 -5.08
CA HIS A 340 16.15 0.58 -5.42
C HIS A 340 16.34 1.88 -6.22
N HIS A 341 15.86 1.89 -7.47
CA HIS A 341 15.85 3.06 -8.33
C HIS A 341 14.41 3.50 -8.57
N ASP A 342 14.21 4.81 -8.67
CA ASP A 342 12.93 5.43 -9.06
C ASP A 342 12.72 5.25 -10.58
N TYR A 343 12.47 4.01 -11.04
CA TYR A 343 12.22 3.74 -12.46
C TYR A 343 10.88 4.28 -12.92
N LEU A 344 10.84 4.80 -14.15
CA LEU A 344 9.61 5.22 -14.79
C LEU A 344 8.66 4.01 -14.96
N PHE A 345 7.41 4.14 -14.51
CA PHE A 345 6.36 3.11 -14.61
C PHE A 345 6.77 1.72 -14.10
N LEU A 346 7.46 1.67 -12.96
CA LEU A 346 7.88 0.43 -12.32
C LEU A 346 6.67 -0.45 -11.96
N GLU A 347 6.62 -1.69 -12.47
CA GLU A 347 5.67 -2.72 -12.05
C GLU A 347 6.19 -3.43 -10.78
N LYS A 348 6.14 -2.74 -9.64
CA LYS A 348 6.76 -3.15 -8.36
C LYS A 348 6.39 -4.57 -7.92
N GLU A 349 5.16 -5.00 -8.14
CA GLU A 349 4.67 -6.34 -7.78
C GLU A 349 5.46 -7.48 -8.44
N ILE A 350 6.07 -7.24 -9.62
CA ILE A 350 6.93 -8.23 -10.28
C ILE A 350 8.16 -8.50 -9.43
N TYR A 351 8.75 -7.47 -8.85
CA TYR A 351 9.92 -7.55 -7.99
C TYR A 351 9.59 -8.08 -6.60
N ASP A 352 8.44 -7.72 -6.07
CA ASP A 352 8.04 -8.04 -4.71
C ASP A 352 7.58 -9.50 -4.55
N TYR A 353 6.73 -10.01 -5.46
CA TYR A 353 6.18 -11.36 -5.31
C TYR A 353 5.84 -12.12 -6.60
N LYS A 354 5.53 -11.44 -7.74
CA LYS A 354 5.05 -12.14 -8.94
C LYS A 354 6.12 -13.04 -9.56
N LEU A 355 7.39 -12.62 -9.53
CA LEU A 355 8.49 -13.46 -10.00
C LEU A 355 8.66 -14.71 -9.12
N ASP A 356 8.57 -14.56 -7.80
CA ASP A 356 8.62 -15.68 -6.85
C ASP A 356 7.41 -16.61 -7.03
N TYR A 357 6.23 -16.06 -7.34
CA TYR A 357 5.06 -16.86 -7.67
C TYR A 357 5.27 -17.74 -8.92
N GLU A 358 5.86 -17.20 -9.99
CA GLU A 358 6.21 -18.01 -11.17
C GLU A 358 7.15 -19.17 -10.78
N MET A 359 8.16 -18.91 -9.95
CA MET A 359 9.10 -19.93 -9.48
C MET A 359 8.43 -20.99 -8.61
N SER A 360 7.47 -20.61 -7.77
CA SER A 360 6.72 -21.56 -6.94
C SER A 360 5.97 -22.63 -7.77
N ILE A 361 5.73 -22.36 -9.06
CA ILE A 361 5.12 -23.31 -10.00
C ILE A 361 6.21 -24.03 -10.82
N LEU A 362 7.14 -23.27 -11.40
CA LEU A 362 8.20 -23.78 -12.25
C LEU A 362 9.09 -24.80 -11.55
N GLY A 363 9.38 -24.56 -10.27
CA GLY A 363 10.25 -25.44 -9.47
C GLY A 363 9.78 -26.88 -9.42
N TYR A 364 8.48 -27.11 -9.33
CA TYR A 364 7.89 -28.44 -9.40
C TYR A 364 8.07 -29.08 -10.78
N TYR A 365 7.68 -28.39 -11.85
CA TYR A 365 7.70 -28.95 -13.21
C TYR A 365 9.10 -29.14 -13.78
N CYS A 366 10.07 -28.35 -13.31
CA CYS A 366 11.46 -28.46 -13.75
C CYS A 366 12.33 -29.31 -12.82
N ASN A 367 11.77 -29.84 -11.72
CA ASN A 367 12.48 -30.61 -10.71
C ASN A 367 13.69 -29.84 -10.15
N ILE A 368 13.46 -28.62 -9.69
CA ILE A 368 14.49 -27.71 -9.22
C ILE A 368 14.79 -27.98 -7.74
N HIS A 369 16.06 -28.20 -7.42
CA HIS A 369 16.52 -28.52 -6.05
C HIS A 369 17.46 -27.48 -5.43
N ASN A 370 17.91 -26.51 -6.21
CA ASN A 370 18.83 -25.45 -5.76
C ASN A 370 18.11 -24.21 -5.22
N TYR A 371 16.79 -24.25 -5.15
CA TYR A 371 15.94 -23.20 -4.52
C TYR A 371 15.10 -23.84 -3.42
N ASP A 372 14.95 -23.14 -2.33
CA ASP A 372 13.96 -23.49 -1.29
C ASP A 372 12.57 -23.03 -1.73
N LEU A 373 11.84 -23.93 -2.41
CA LEU A 373 10.52 -23.64 -2.97
C LEU A 373 9.45 -23.44 -1.89
N ALA A 374 9.65 -24.03 -0.70
CA ALA A 374 8.78 -23.78 0.44
C ALA A 374 8.95 -22.35 0.96
N ALA A 375 10.19 -21.90 1.16
CA ALA A 375 10.48 -20.53 1.57
C ALA A 375 10.02 -19.51 0.53
N ILE A 376 10.21 -19.75 -0.76
CA ILE A 376 9.70 -18.90 -1.85
C ILE A 376 8.17 -18.80 -1.80
N SER A 377 7.47 -19.93 -1.62
CA SER A 377 6.00 -19.93 -1.49
C SER A 377 5.55 -19.13 -0.27
N MET A 378 6.22 -19.27 0.87
CA MET A 378 5.92 -18.50 2.08
C MET A 378 6.20 -17.01 1.91
N LYS A 379 7.24 -16.62 1.15
CA LYS A 379 7.52 -15.21 0.83
C LYS A 379 6.37 -14.58 0.04
N VAL A 380 5.83 -15.28 -0.96
CA VAL A 380 4.64 -14.84 -1.71
C VAL A 380 3.44 -14.64 -0.78
N LEU A 381 3.17 -15.60 0.13
CA LEU A 381 2.03 -15.53 1.05
C LEU A 381 2.15 -14.41 2.10
N LYS A 382 3.38 -14.07 2.51
CA LYS A 382 3.64 -13.00 3.49
C LYS A 382 3.56 -11.60 2.90
N TYR A 383 3.55 -11.44 1.58
CA TYR A 383 3.45 -10.12 0.96
C TYR A 383 2.03 -9.54 1.17
N PRO A 384 1.89 -8.36 1.81
CA PRO A 384 0.58 -7.85 2.25
C PRO A 384 -0.44 -7.62 1.13
N HIS A 385 0.03 -7.42 -0.11
CA HIS A 385 -0.81 -7.10 -1.26
C HIS A 385 -0.89 -8.26 -2.27
N THR A 386 -0.56 -9.48 -1.86
CA THR A 386 -0.72 -10.65 -2.73
C THR A 386 -2.19 -10.85 -3.11
N GLU A 387 -2.45 -10.96 -4.40
CA GLU A 387 -3.80 -11.22 -4.91
C GLU A 387 -4.37 -12.52 -4.32
N ASN A 388 -5.64 -12.52 -3.92
CA ASN A 388 -6.31 -13.68 -3.32
C ASN A 388 -6.25 -14.94 -4.21
N SER A 389 -6.30 -14.77 -5.53
CA SER A 389 -6.18 -15.86 -6.51
C SER A 389 -4.80 -16.52 -6.45
N VAL A 390 -3.75 -15.70 -6.37
CA VAL A 390 -2.36 -16.13 -6.23
C VAL A 390 -2.15 -16.83 -4.89
N ALA A 391 -2.60 -16.23 -3.80
CA ALA A 391 -2.48 -16.81 -2.45
C ALA A 391 -3.15 -18.20 -2.37
N ARG A 392 -4.37 -18.36 -2.90
CA ARG A 392 -5.06 -19.65 -2.95
C ARG A 392 -4.29 -20.67 -3.77
N ASN A 393 -3.74 -20.29 -4.91
CA ASN A 393 -2.95 -21.18 -5.75
C ASN A 393 -1.67 -21.64 -5.03
N VAL A 394 -0.94 -20.72 -4.41
CA VAL A 394 0.28 -21.03 -3.65
C VAL A 394 -0.04 -21.96 -2.47
N LEU A 395 -1.11 -21.69 -1.71
CA LEU A 395 -1.55 -22.57 -0.61
C LEU A 395 -1.89 -23.96 -1.11
N GLY A 396 -2.62 -24.07 -2.24
CA GLY A 396 -2.95 -25.35 -2.86
C GLY A 396 -1.73 -26.15 -3.33
N ASN A 397 -0.69 -25.45 -3.76
CA ASN A 397 0.56 -26.05 -4.25
C ASN A 397 1.59 -26.30 -3.14
N TYR A 398 1.47 -25.66 -1.97
CA TYR A 398 2.44 -25.76 -0.88
C TYR A 398 2.66 -27.20 -0.41
N LYS A 399 1.64 -28.04 -0.50
CA LYS A 399 1.74 -29.49 -0.18
C LYS A 399 2.82 -30.25 -0.95
N PHE A 400 3.25 -29.74 -2.13
CA PHE A 400 4.32 -30.35 -2.92
C PHE A 400 5.72 -29.98 -2.41
N TYR A 401 5.81 -28.96 -1.56
CA TYR A 401 7.08 -28.43 -1.02
C TYR A 401 7.16 -28.58 0.49
N ALA A 402 6.02 -28.75 1.15
CA ALA A 402 5.98 -28.96 2.59
C ALA A 402 6.74 -30.23 2.96
N GLU A 403 7.57 -30.12 3.97
CA GLU A 403 8.21 -31.31 4.53
C GLU A 403 7.19 -32.27 5.11
N ASN A 404 7.38 -33.55 4.86
CA ASN A 404 6.53 -34.57 5.47
C ASN A 404 6.84 -34.60 6.98
N LEU A 405 5.87 -34.19 7.78
CA LEU A 405 6.00 -34.17 9.24
C LEU A 405 6.27 -35.57 9.83
N SER A 406 5.96 -36.64 9.08
CA SER A 406 6.23 -38.01 9.56
C SER A 406 7.71 -38.29 9.81
N LYS A 407 8.63 -37.59 9.13
CA LYS A 407 10.08 -37.71 9.39
C LYS A 407 10.51 -37.07 10.71
N TYR A 408 9.68 -36.16 11.26
CA TYR A 408 9.85 -35.55 12.56
C TYR A 408 8.97 -36.23 13.62
N ASN A 409 8.46 -37.43 13.34
CA ASN A 409 7.69 -38.17 14.31
C ASN A 409 8.60 -38.64 15.44
N VAL A 410 8.88 -37.71 16.35
CA VAL A 410 9.71 -37.90 17.55
C VAL A 410 8.85 -38.37 18.75
N LEU A 411 7.55 -38.58 18.51
CA LEU A 411 6.66 -39.13 19.52
C LEU A 411 6.98 -40.62 19.66
N ASP A 412 7.95 -40.90 20.49
CA ASP A 412 8.14 -42.28 20.95
C ASP A 412 6.94 -42.75 21.75
N ASP A 413 6.85 -44.05 21.96
CA ASP A 413 5.76 -44.64 22.75
C ASP A 413 5.64 -44.04 24.16
N SER A 414 6.74 -43.52 24.74
CA SER A 414 6.75 -42.91 26.07
C SER A 414 5.96 -41.62 26.13
N PHE A 415 6.15 -40.70 25.16
CA PHE A 415 5.39 -39.45 25.10
C PHE A 415 3.88 -39.72 24.88
N HIS A 416 3.55 -40.68 24.01
CA HIS A 416 2.17 -41.09 23.80
C HIS A 416 1.51 -41.68 25.04
N GLN A 417 2.26 -42.47 25.83
CA GLN A 417 1.77 -42.98 27.11
C GLN A 417 1.56 -41.84 28.13
N THR A 418 2.47 -40.88 28.18
CA THR A 418 2.33 -39.70 29.02
C THR A 418 1.09 -38.89 28.65
N LEU A 419 0.84 -38.64 27.36
CA LEU A 419 -0.38 -37.96 26.91
C LEU A 419 -1.65 -38.70 27.34
N LYS A 420 -1.67 -40.03 27.24
CA LYS A 420 -2.81 -40.85 27.67
C LYS A 420 -3.02 -40.84 29.20
N SER A 421 -2.00 -40.54 29.95
CA SER A 421 -2.09 -40.49 31.42
C SER A 421 -2.55 -39.13 31.95
N ILE A 422 -2.53 -38.06 31.13
CA ILE A 422 -3.01 -36.74 31.53
C ILE A 422 -4.48 -36.84 31.94
N GLY A 423 -4.85 -36.21 33.04
CA GLY A 423 -6.19 -36.22 33.62
C GLY A 423 -6.53 -37.44 34.46
N ASN A 424 -5.71 -38.50 34.46
CA ASN A 424 -5.99 -39.69 35.23
C ASN A 424 -5.98 -39.46 36.75
N SER A 425 -5.30 -38.41 37.25
CA SER A 425 -5.29 -38.04 38.65
C SER A 425 -6.44 -37.11 39.05
N ILE A 426 -7.19 -36.58 38.08
CA ILE A 426 -8.26 -35.58 38.27
C ILE A 426 -9.61 -36.27 38.47
N PRO A 427 -10.27 -36.13 39.65
CA PRO A 427 -11.52 -36.85 39.95
C PRO A 427 -12.64 -36.55 38.92
N GLU A 428 -12.76 -35.31 38.45
CA GLU A 428 -13.78 -34.89 37.47
C GLU A 428 -13.57 -35.53 36.10
N ILE A 429 -12.34 -35.89 35.75
CA ILE A 429 -12.00 -36.61 34.52
C ILE A 429 -12.23 -38.10 34.68
N GLN A 430 -11.87 -38.66 35.86
CA GLN A 430 -12.21 -40.05 36.18
C GLN A 430 -13.73 -40.30 36.14
N GLU A 431 -14.54 -39.36 36.63
CA GLU A 431 -15.99 -39.41 36.52
C GLU A 431 -16.47 -39.27 35.07
N ALA A 432 -15.84 -38.40 34.28
CA ALA A 432 -16.11 -38.22 32.86
C ALA A 432 -15.87 -39.53 32.07
N PHE A 433 -14.80 -40.27 32.37
CA PHE A 433 -14.56 -41.57 31.72
C PHE A 433 -15.65 -42.62 32.01
N LYS A 434 -16.29 -42.59 33.18
CA LYS A 434 -17.44 -43.44 33.46
C LYS A 434 -18.68 -43.07 32.63
N ASN A 435 -18.72 -41.86 32.09
CA ASN A 435 -19.78 -41.30 31.22
C ASN A 435 -19.37 -41.25 29.76
N ASP A 436 -18.55 -42.19 29.29
CA ASP A 436 -18.12 -42.36 27.91
C ASP A 436 -17.31 -41.22 27.29
N PHE A 437 -16.72 -40.32 28.10
CA PHE A 437 -15.80 -39.32 27.55
C PHE A 437 -14.54 -40.00 27.03
N VAL A 438 -14.03 -39.45 25.92
CA VAL A 438 -12.80 -39.88 25.26
C VAL A 438 -11.87 -38.72 25.06
N SER A 439 -10.55 -38.95 25.13
CA SER A 439 -9.59 -37.92 24.76
C SER A 439 -9.65 -37.60 23.27
N SER A 440 -9.57 -36.32 22.96
CA SER A 440 -9.57 -35.77 21.60
C SER A 440 -8.28 -35.00 21.33
N THR A 441 -8.30 -34.09 20.37
CA THR A 441 -7.17 -33.35 19.84
C THR A 441 -6.40 -32.61 20.93
N PRO A 442 -5.10 -32.92 21.20
CA PRO A 442 -4.26 -32.13 22.09
C PRO A 442 -3.79 -30.85 21.43
N SER A 443 -3.45 -29.85 22.26
CA SER A 443 -2.70 -28.65 21.87
C SER A 443 -1.42 -28.55 22.72
N LEU A 444 -0.31 -28.21 22.09
CA LEU A 444 1.00 -28.18 22.74
C LEU A 444 1.65 -26.82 22.53
N CYS A 445 2.35 -26.33 23.56
CA CYS A 445 3.13 -25.10 23.49
C CYS A 445 4.33 -25.18 24.42
N PHE A 446 5.49 -24.74 23.97
CA PHE A 446 6.64 -24.53 24.86
C PHE A 446 6.61 -23.10 25.41
N ASP A 447 6.91 -22.96 26.69
CA ASP A 447 7.23 -21.65 27.26
C ASP A 447 8.66 -21.23 26.86
N HIS A 448 9.05 -20.01 27.19
CA HIS A 448 10.40 -19.49 26.89
C HIS A 448 11.52 -20.20 27.68
N ASN A 449 11.18 -20.94 28.73
CA ASN A 449 12.11 -21.75 29.53
C ASN A 449 12.20 -23.20 29.03
N GLY A 450 11.51 -23.53 27.93
CA GLY A 450 11.52 -24.88 27.34
C GLY A 450 10.62 -25.88 28.04
N LYS A 451 9.73 -25.46 28.96
CA LYS A 451 8.70 -26.35 29.53
C LYS A 451 7.57 -26.58 28.53
N LEU A 452 7.12 -27.81 28.42
CA LEU A 452 6.04 -28.18 27.52
C LEU A 452 4.70 -28.12 28.26
N PHE A 453 3.82 -27.28 27.79
CA PHE A 453 2.41 -27.21 28.17
C PHE A 453 1.56 -28.01 27.20
N VAL A 454 0.65 -28.80 27.71
CA VAL A 454 -0.24 -29.63 26.92
C VAL A 454 -1.68 -29.41 27.38
N ASN A 455 -2.59 -29.09 26.47
CA ASN A 455 -4.02 -29.20 26.72
C ASN A 455 -4.52 -30.51 26.10
N VAL A 456 -5.18 -31.32 26.88
CA VAL A 456 -5.91 -32.50 26.43
C VAL A 456 -7.42 -32.23 26.57
N ARG A 457 -8.14 -32.32 25.48
CA ARG A 457 -9.59 -32.17 25.45
C ARG A 457 -10.26 -33.55 25.61
N TYR A 458 -11.22 -33.64 26.48
CA TYR A 458 -12.08 -34.80 26.69
C TYR A 458 -13.49 -34.46 26.23
N VAL A 459 -14.12 -35.35 25.42
CA VAL A 459 -15.39 -35.11 24.78
C VAL A 459 -16.32 -36.31 24.95
N ASP A 460 -17.63 -36.08 25.06
CA ASP A 460 -18.68 -37.10 25.21
C ASP A 460 -19.38 -37.49 23.90
N TYR A 461 -18.75 -37.16 22.78
CA TYR A 461 -19.30 -37.47 21.46
C TYR A 461 -18.32 -38.24 20.58
N LYS A 462 -18.86 -38.86 19.54
CA LYS A 462 -18.11 -39.46 18.44
C LYS A 462 -18.49 -38.79 17.12
N ILE A 463 -17.56 -38.76 16.18
CA ILE A 463 -17.82 -38.28 14.83
C ILE A 463 -18.00 -39.49 13.92
N ASN A 464 -19.14 -39.57 13.22
CA ASN A 464 -19.41 -40.63 12.28
C ASN A 464 -18.62 -40.45 10.96
N PRO A 465 -18.54 -41.47 10.10
CA PRO A 465 -17.79 -41.39 8.84
C PRO A 465 -18.24 -40.29 7.87
N THR A 466 -19.42 -39.73 8.04
CA THR A 466 -19.94 -38.60 7.23
C THR A 466 -19.70 -37.23 7.85
N GLY A 467 -19.01 -37.16 9.02
CA GLY A 467 -18.66 -35.92 9.70
C GLY A 467 -19.74 -35.40 10.67
N GLY A 468 -20.84 -36.14 10.88
CA GLY A 468 -21.87 -35.78 11.86
C GLY A 468 -21.52 -36.26 13.27
N TYR A 469 -22.02 -35.55 14.29
CA TYR A 469 -21.88 -35.98 15.68
C TYR A 469 -22.80 -37.14 16.02
N GLU A 470 -22.24 -38.18 16.66
CA GLU A 470 -23.01 -39.24 17.31
C GLU A 470 -23.12 -38.89 18.79
N ASN A 471 -24.16 -38.19 19.17
CA ASN A 471 -24.48 -37.94 20.56
C ASN A 471 -26.00 -37.89 20.80
N LYS A 472 -26.39 -37.92 22.07
CA LYS A 472 -27.80 -38.03 22.48
C LYS A 472 -28.40 -36.71 22.97
N GLY A 473 -27.83 -35.56 22.62
CA GLY A 473 -28.32 -34.26 23.08
C GLY A 473 -27.22 -33.23 23.23
N GLN A 474 -27.04 -32.68 24.41
CA GLN A 474 -26.01 -31.70 24.72
C GLN A 474 -24.61 -32.32 24.60
N ILE A 475 -23.71 -31.61 23.96
CA ILE A 475 -22.30 -32.00 23.81
C ILE A 475 -21.50 -31.36 24.91
N SER A 476 -20.69 -32.16 25.61
CA SER A 476 -19.88 -31.66 26.72
C SER A 476 -18.38 -31.87 26.44
N THR A 477 -17.59 -30.85 26.76
CA THR A 477 -16.12 -30.92 26.70
C THR A 477 -15.50 -30.53 28.03
N LYS A 478 -14.39 -31.18 28.32
CA LYS A 478 -13.52 -30.85 29.48
C LYS A 478 -12.09 -30.72 28.99
N ASN A 479 -11.36 -29.74 29.47
CA ASN A 479 -9.97 -29.50 29.09
C ASN A 479 -9.06 -29.65 30.31
N VAL A 480 -7.99 -30.41 30.15
CA VAL A 480 -6.95 -30.54 31.17
C VAL A 480 -5.67 -29.93 30.64
N ILE A 481 -5.14 -28.98 31.38
CA ILE A 481 -3.82 -28.43 31.15
C ILE A 481 -2.81 -29.20 31.98
N ALA A 482 -1.80 -29.75 31.32
CA ALA A 482 -0.65 -30.39 31.96
C ALA A 482 0.65 -29.67 31.65
N VAL A 483 1.54 -29.58 32.60
CA VAL A 483 2.92 -29.15 32.39
C VAL A 483 3.80 -30.38 32.44
N LEU A 484 4.51 -30.64 31.36
CA LEU A 484 5.39 -31.77 31.20
C LEU A 484 6.85 -31.36 31.39
N LYS A 485 7.61 -32.23 32.00
CA LYS A 485 9.05 -32.10 32.22
C LYS A 485 9.78 -33.22 31.48
N LEU A 486 10.78 -32.85 30.68
CA LEU A 486 11.67 -33.82 30.06
C LEU A 486 12.63 -34.39 31.13
N GLN A 487 12.69 -35.70 31.20
CA GLN A 487 13.63 -36.45 32.06
C GLN A 487 14.43 -37.44 31.22
N TYR A 488 15.55 -37.87 31.77
CA TYR A 488 16.38 -38.91 31.18
C TYR A 488 16.32 -40.17 32.02
N ASP A 489 15.81 -41.24 31.44
CA ASP A 489 15.80 -42.55 32.13
C ASP A 489 17.21 -43.16 32.07
N LEU A 490 17.95 -42.96 33.17
CA LEU A 490 19.31 -43.47 33.32
C LEU A 490 19.39 -45.00 33.39
N MET A 491 18.30 -45.69 33.76
CA MET A 491 18.26 -47.14 33.86
C MET A 491 18.04 -47.84 32.51
N ASN A 492 17.41 -47.14 31.54
CA ASN A 492 17.15 -47.66 30.21
C ASN A 492 18.02 -47.02 29.12
N GLY A 493 19.27 -46.72 29.42
CA GLY A 493 20.23 -46.26 28.43
C GLY A 493 20.15 -44.78 28.06
N ASN A 494 19.80 -43.92 29.01
CA ASN A 494 19.68 -42.46 28.81
C ASN A 494 18.57 -42.06 27.81
N LYS A 495 17.46 -42.80 27.81
CA LYS A 495 16.33 -42.51 26.96
C LYS A 495 15.53 -41.33 27.50
N GLU A 496 15.18 -40.38 26.63
CA GLU A 496 14.30 -39.27 26.99
C GLU A 496 12.89 -39.77 27.32
N CYS A 497 12.33 -39.31 28.43
CA CYS A 497 10.95 -39.56 28.82
C CYS A 497 10.29 -38.30 29.35
N TRP A 498 8.99 -38.20 29.13
CA TRP A 498 8.20 -37.08 29.60
C TRP A 498 7.40 -37.46 30.82
N GLU A 499 7.47 -36.65 31.88
CA GLU A 499 6.69 -36.81 33.11
C GLU A 499 5.76 -35.63 33.34
N ILE A 500 4.58 -35.89 33.90
CA ILE A 500 3.64 -34.86 34.31
C ILE A 500 4.19 -34.20 35.59
N GLU A 501 4.61 -32.94 35.47
CA GLU A 501 5.03 -32.14 36.64
C GLU A 501 3.81 -31.68 37.45
N ARG A 502 2.77 -31.23 36.73
CA ARG A 502 1.47 -30.83 37.30
C ARG A 502 0.40 -30.90 36.24
N GLU A 503 -0.84 -31.11 36.67
CA GLU A 503 -2.01 -31.04 35.84
C GLU A 503 -3.19 -30.45 36.60
N PHE A 504 -4.12 -29.82 35.85
CA PHE A 504 -5.33 -29.23 36.44
C PHE A 504 -6.44 -29.14 35.38
N LEU A 505 -7.69 -29.25 35.86
CA LEU A 505 -8.86 -29.03 35.06
C LEU A 505 -8.98 -27.53 34.74
N LEU A 506 -9.17 -27.19 33.47
CA LEU A 506 -9.48 -25.82 33.07
C LEU A 506 -10.97 -25.55 33.35
N ASN A 507 -11.20 -24.83 34.46
CA ASN A 507 -12.55 -24.44 34.88
C ASN A 507 -12.98 -23.14 34.19
N TYR A 508 -14.24 -23.13 33.74
CA TYR A 508 -14.83 -21.95 33.17
C TYR A 508 -16.33 -21.88 33.48
N ASN A 509 -16.94 -20.69 33.41
CA ASN A 509 -18.35 -20.50 33.70
C ASN A 509 -19.23 -20.99 32.56
N THR A 510 -20.02 -22.04 32.80
CA THR A 510 -20.91 -22.68 31.82
C THR A 510 -22.34 -22.13 31.83
N GLU A 511 -22.61 -21.06 32.58
CA GLU A 511 -23.97 -20.51 32.79
C GLU A 511 -24.66 -20.13 31.46
N TYR A 512 -23.88 -19.72 30.46
CA TYR A 512 -24.37 -19.25 29.18
C TYR A 512 -24.25 -20.29 28.06
N ASP A 513 -23.81 -21.52 28.38
CA ASP A 513 -23.65 -22.56 27.38
C ASP A 513 -25.02 -23.12 26.94
N GLY A 514 -25.12 -23.49 25.68
CA GLY A 514 -26.33 -24.02 25.07
C GLY A 514 -26.21 -25.51 24.75
N LEU A 515 -26.18 -25.82 23.46
CA LEU A 515 -26.01 -27.17 22.95
C LEU A 515 -24.60 -27.73 23.27
N TYR A 516 -23.63 -26.86 23.25
CA TYR A 516 -22.23 -27.17 23.57
C TYR A 516 -21.90 -26.64 24.97
N VAL A 517 -21.35 -27.49 25.82
CA VAL A 517 -20.93 -27.16 27.18
C VAL A 517 -19.44 -27.39 27.32
N GLY A 518 -18.71 -26.35 27.71
CA GLY A 518 -17.26 -26.37 27.80
C GLY A 518 -16.56 -25.64 26.67
N LEU A 519 -15.29 -25.38 26.86
CA LEU A 519 -14.46 -24.70 25.87
C LEU A 519 -14.06 -25.67 24.75
N GLU A 520 -14.35 -25.30 23.51
CA GLU A 520 -13.95 -26.05 22.33
C GLU A 520 -12.62 -25.52 21.77
N ASP A 521 -11.88 -26.39 21.10
CA ASP A 521 -10.69 -26.08 20.33
C ASP A 521 -9.63 -25.21 21.04
N VAL A 522 -9.48 -25.40 22.36
CA VAL A 522 -8.47 -24.71 23.16
C VAL A 522 -7.09 -24.88 22.55
N ARG A 523 -6.48 -23.77 22.15
CA ARG A 523 -5.11 -23.71 21.61
C ARG A 523 -4.20 -22.95 22.54
N LEU A 524 -3.09 -23.57 22.93
CA LEU A 524 -2.05 -22.95 23.74
C LEU A 524 -1.06 -22.21 22.85
N PHE A 525 -0.58 -21.06 23.32
CA PHE A 525 0.44 -20.26 22.63
C PHE A 525 1.22 -19.38 23.61
N THR A 526 2.40 -18.93 23.18
CA THR A 526 3.21 -17.91 23.87
C THR A 526 3.30 -16.67 23.01
N MET A 527 3.50 -15.49 23.61
CA MET A 527 3.77 -14.23 22.91
C MET A 527 5.25 -13.90 23.02
N GLU A 528 5.80 -13.23 22.01
CA GLU A 528 7.16 -12.70 22.08
C GLU A 528 7.29 -11.78 23.32
N ASN A 529 8.34 -12.00 24.11
CA ASN A 529 8.66 -11.24 25.31
C ASN A 529 7.67 -11.41 26.50
N ASN A 530 6.93 -12.50 26.57
CA ASN A 530 6.09 -12.82 27.71
C ASN A 530 6.33 -14.27 28.14
N ASP A 531 6.64 -14.49 29.43
CA ASP A 531 6.90 -15.83 30.03
C ASP A 531 5.61 -16.62 30.29
N GLU A 532 4.45 -16.04 30.02
CA GLU A 532 3.16 -16.68 30.26
C GLU A 532 2.69 -17.49 29.03
N VAL A 533 2.02 -18.61 29.31
CA VAL A 533 1.31 -19.39 28.31
C VAL A 533 -0.15 -18.99 28.32
N PHE A 534 -0.63 -18.60 27.16
CA PHE A 534 -2.01 -18.19 26.93
C PHE A 534 -2.79 -19.30 26.24
N PHE A 535 -4.11 -19.20 26.26
CA PHE A 535 -4.95 -20.02 25.43
C PHE A 535 -6.02 -19.20 24.70
N ASN A 536 -6.47 -19.73 23.56
CA ASN A 536 -7.65 -19.29 22.82
C ASN A 536 -8.62 -20.47 22.70
N ALA A 537 -9.92 -20.20 22.85
CA ALA A 537 -10.99 -21.21 22.76
C ALA A 537 -12.21 -20.65 22.04
#